data_b72e735f9a450ac38a6c3ea8dbc46cc0
#
_entry.id   b72e735f9a450ac38a6c3ea8dbc46cc0
#
_cell.length_a   1.000
_cell.length_b   1.000
_cell.length_c   1.000
_cell.angle_alpha   90.00
_cell.angle_beta   90.00
_cell.angle_gamma   90.00
#
_symmetry.space_group_name_H-M   'P 1'
#
loop_
_entity.id
_entity.type
_entity.pdbx_description
1 polymer ?
#
loop_
_entity_poly.entity_id
_entity_poly.type
_entity_poly.pdbx_seq_one_letter_code
_entity_poly.pdbx_strand_id
1 'polypeptide(L)'
;SREDAKGRMDWALARLDITEAAGRPIRGWSGGMKQRLLLAQALLHDPDILVLDEPTAGLDPRQRVAVRNLIGEIAGEKIVLLCTHVVQDVEFIARELILMNQGLIIRRGSPHALEQELEGRIWELTAAEAQLPDMAQYGTVCGVSRQQEGILVRLLSAAKPPLPCAPARPDLEDVYLFHFGEGAAL
;
A
#
# COMPACT_ATOMS: atom_id res chain seq x y z
N SER A 1 -11.24 -26.27 23.30
CA SER A 1 -10.63 -27.61 23.55
C SER A 1 -9.32 -27.74 22.77
N ARG A 2 -8.57 -28.86 23.00
CA ARG A 2 -7.32 -29.13 22.26
C ARG A 2 -7.60 -29.43 20.78
N GLU A 3 -8.77 -29.97 20.48
CA GLU A 3 -9.23 -30.24 19.11
C GLU A 3 -9.58 -28.91 18.38
N ASP A 4 -10.22 -27.97 19.05
CA ASP A 4 -10.52 -26.65 18.49
C ASP A 4 -9.23 -25.88 18.16
N ALA A 5 -8.23 -25.94 19.06
CA ALA A 5 -6.93 -25.31 18.83
C ALA A 5 -6.20 -25.91 17.62
N LYS A 6 -6.26 -27.24 17.46
CA LYS A 6 -5.67 -27.92 16.30
C LYS A 6 -6.39 -27.53 15.00
N GLY A 7 -7.72 -27.54 15.00
CA GLY A 7 -8.50 -27.14 13.83
C GLY A 7 -8.21 -25.70 13.39
N ARG A 8 -8.07 -24.75 14.32
CA ARG A 8 -7.69 -23.36 14.02
C ARG A 8 -6.27 -23.24 13.46
N MET A 9 -5.34 -24.02 14.02
CA MET A 9 -3.96 -24.07 13.51
C MET A 9 -3.92 -24.60 12.08
N ASP A 10 -4.58 -25.73 11.81
CA ASP A 10 -4.62 -26.35 10.48
C ASP A 10 -5.28 -25.40 9.47
N TRP A 11 -6.35 -24.71 9.85
CA TRP A 11 -7.00 -23.68 9.04
C TRP A 11 -6.03 -22.53 8.72
N ALA A 12 -5.35 -21.96 9.73
CA ALA A 12 -4.46 -20.83 9.53
C ALA A 12 -3.24 -21.18 8.65
N LEU A 13 -2.66 -22.38 8.85
CA LEU A 13 -1.54 -22.86 8.04
C LEU A 13 -1.95 -23.07 6.58
N ALA A 14 -3.14 -23.63 6.33
CA ALA A 14 -3.67 -23.83 4.99
C ALA A 14 -3.98 -22.51 4.28
N ARG A 15 -4.61 -21.57 5.00
CA ARG A 15 -4.98 -20.25 4.48
C ARG A 15 -3.77 -19.43 4.03
N LEU A 16 -2.64 -19.62 4.71
CA LEU A 16 -1.39 -18.91 4.45
C LEU A 16 -0.38 -19.72 3.62
N ASP A 17 -0.80 -20.88 3.10
CA ASP A 17 0.02 -21.73 2.23
C ASP A 17 1.40 -22.08 2.86
N ILE A 18 1.39 -22.51 4.14
CA ILE A 18 2.57 -22.94 4.89
C ILE A 18 2.41 -24.31 5.54
N THR A 19 1.35 -25.04 5.20
CA THR A 19 1.06 -26.38 5.78
C THR A 19 2.22 -27.37 5.56
N GLU A 20 2.80 -27.42 4.37
CA GLU A 20 3.90 -28.32 4.04
C GLU A 20 5.18 -28.03 4.85
N ALA A 21 5.31 -26.81 5.33
CA ALA A 21 6.46 -26.41 6.12
C ALA A 21 6.28 -26.64 7.63
N ALA A 22 5.06 -26.90 8.10
CA ALA A 22 4.72 -26.96 9.52
C ALA A 22 5.56 -27.97 10.33
N GLY A 23 6.01 -29.06 9.70
CA GLY A 23 6.86 -30.06 10.34
C GLY A 23 8.36 -29.74 10.34
N ARG A 24 8.79 -28.61 9.74
CA ARG A 24 10.21 -28.25 9.62
C ARG A 24 10.61 -27.18 10.63
N PRO A 25 11.86 -27.17 11.12
CA PRO A 25 12.34 -26.12 12.01
C PRO A 25 12.25 -24.74 11.36
N ILE A 26 11.67 -23.75 12.06
CA ILE A 26 11.43 -22.37 11.59
C ILE A 26 12.73 -21.66 11.15
N ARG A 27 13.88 -22.02 11.72
CA ARG A 27 15.18 -21.44 11.32
C ARG A 27 15.51 -21.63 9.84
N GLY A 28 14.96 -22.68 9.20
CA GLY A 28 15.13 -22.98 7.78
C GLY A 28 14.07 -22.37 6.86
N TRP A 29 13.12 -21.57 7.41
CA TRP A 29 12.06 -20.97 6.63
C TRP A 29 12.54 -19.69 5.95
N SER A 30 12.00 -19.40 4.75
CA SER A 30 12.22 -18.11 4.08
C SER A 30 11.62 -16.95 4.85
N GLY A 31 12.03 -15.72 4.56
CA GLY A 31 11.46 -14.51 5.15
C GLY A 31 9.94 -14.47 4.99
N GLY A 32 9.45 -14.71 3.77
CA GLY A 32 8.01 -14.71 3.48
C GLY A 32 7.24 -15.83 4.19
N MET A 33 7.84 -17.00 4.43
CA MET A 33 7.22 -18.06 5.22
C MET A 33 7.10 -17.65 6.69
N LYS A 34 8.12 -17.00 7.24
CA LYS A 34 8.10 -16.48 8.62
C LYS A 34 7.05 -15.39 8.79
N GLN A 35 6.93 -14.48 7.82
CA GLN A 35 5.91 -13.43 7.81
C GLN A 35 4.50 -14.02 7.81
N ARG A 36 4.25 -15.01 6.96
CA ARG A 36 2.98 -15.73 6.91
C ARG A 36 2.68 -16.50 8.20
N LEU A 37 3.70 -17.05 8.86
CA LEU A 37 3.55 -17.69 10.17
C LEU A 37 3.14 -16.70 11.26
N LEU A 38 3.74 -15.49 11.28
CA LEU A 38 3.34 -14.44 12.22
C LEU A 38 1.87 -14.04 12.03
N LEU A 39 1.42 -13.92 10.78
CA LEU A 39 0.01 -13.67 10.50
C LEU A 39 -0.88 -14.82 10.92
N ALA A 40 -0.47 -16.09 10.67
CA ALA A 40 -1.18 -17.26 11.17
C ALA A 40 -1.35 -17.23 12.68
N GLN A 41 -0.27 -16.90 13.39
CA GLN A 41 -0.26 -16.81 14.86
C GLN A 41 -1.25 -15.74 15.37
N ALA A 42 -1.31 -14.58 14.71
CA ALA A 42 -2.23 -13.50 15.07
C ALA A 42 -3.71 -13.92 14.91
N LEU A 43 -4.00 -14.84 13.99
CA LEU A 43 -5.36 -15.32 13.72
C LEU A 43 -5.81 -16.51 14.59
N LEU A 44 -4.89 -17.18 15.29
CA LEU A 44 -5.20 -18.40 16.05
C LEU A 44 -6.27 -18.21 17.12
N HIS A 45 -6.31 -17.04 17.74
CA HIS A 45 -7.25 -16.74 18.84
C HIS A 45 -8.55 -16.12 18.35
N ASP A 46 -8.73 -15.99 17.04
CA ASP A 46 -9.91 -15.39 16.42
C ASP A 46 -10.27 -14.02 17.02
N PRO A 47 -9.34 -13.06 17.05
CA PRO A 47 -9.54 -11.78 17.70
C PRO A 47 -10.58 -10.93 16.96
N ASP A 48 -11.33 -10.07 17.69
CA ASP A 48 -12.22 -9.07 17.08
C ASP A 48 -11.45 -7.90 16.48
N ILE A 49 -10.25 -7.61 16.99
CA ILE A 49 -9.36 -6.54 16.54
C ILE A 49 -8.00 -7.14 16.18
N LEU A 50 -7.56 -6.92 14.95
CA LEU A 50 -6.28 -7.37 14.44
C LEU A 50 -5.41 -6.17 14.11
N VAL A 51 -4.21 -6.12 14.70
CA VAL A 51 -3.21 -5.08 14.40
C VAL A 51 -2.07 -5.73 13.62
N LEU A 52 -1.83 -5.24 12.42
CA LEU A 52 -0.82 -5.76 11.50
C LEU A 52 0.18 -4.65 11.15
N ASP A 53 1.45 -4.93 11.41
CA ASP A 53 2.55 -4.04 11.06
C ASP A 53 3.35 -4.67 9.92
N GLU A 54 3.37 -4.00 8.75
CA GLU A 54 4.03 -4.43 7.52
C GLU A 54 3.76 -5.91 7.14
N PRO A 55 2.50 -6.37 7.07
CA PRO A 55 2.21 -7.81 6.91
C PRO A 55 2.64 -8.39 5.56
N THR A 56 2.91 -7.56 4.57
CA THR A 56 3.32 -7.95 3.22
C THR A 56 4.82 -7.77 2.97
N ALA A 57 5.56 -7.25 3.94
CA ALA A 57 6.99 -7.01 3.81
C ALA A 57 7.77 -8.29 3.52
N GLY A 58 8.68 -8.24 2.53
CA GLY A 58 9.51 -9.39 2.15
C GLY A 58 8.77 -10.53 1.44
N LEU A 59 7.50 -10.35 1.07
CA LEU A 59 6.74 -11.28 0.26
C LEU A 59 7.00 -11.06 -1.24
N ASP A 60 7.00 -12.14 -2.00
CA ASP A 60 6.94 -12.04 -3.45
C ASP A 60 5.55 -11.53 -3.92
N PRO A 61 5.40 -11.06 -5.19
CA PRO A 61 4.15 -10.49 -5.67
C PRO A 61 2.93 -11.40 -5.51
N ARG A 62 3.08 -12.72 -5.74
CA ARG A 62 1.99 -13.69 -5.61
C ARG A 62 1.55 -13.85 -4.15
N GLN A 63 2.52 -13.98 -3.26
CA GLN A 63 2.28 -14.08 -1.82
C GLN A 63 1.64 -12.81 -1.26
N ARG A 64 2.09 -11.62 -1.72
CA ARG A 64 1.52 -10.33 -1.34
C ARG A 64 0.04 -10.25 -1.71
N VAL A 65 -0.35 -10.62 -2.93
CA VAL A 65 -1.75 -10.68 -3.35
C VAL A 65 -2.57 -11.61 -2.47
N ALA A 66 -2.05 -12.81 -2.17
CA ALA A 66 -2.75 -13.78 -1.33
C ALA A 66 -2.99 -13.24 0.10
N VAL A 67 -1.97 -12.60 0.70
CA VAL A 67 -2.09 -11.99 2.05
C VAL A 67 -3.06 -10.81 2.04
N ARG A 68 -3.01 -9.93 1.03
CA ARG A 68 -3.97 -8.83 0.87
C ARG A 68 -5.41 -9.33 0.81
N ASN A 69 -5.68 -10.34 -0.02
CA ASN A 69 -7.02 -10.91 -0.15
C ASN A 69 -7.50 -11.49 1.18
N LEU A 70 -6.64 -12.20 1.90
CA LEU A 70 -6.97 -12.72 3.23
C LEU A 70 -7.29 -11.60 4.23
N ILE A 71 -6.49 -10.53 4.26
CA ILE A 71 -6.75 -9.37 5.12
C ILE A 71 -8.08 -8.72 4.75
N GLY A 72 -8.39 -8.57 3.46
CA GLY A 72 -9.66 -8.04 2.97
C GLY A 72 -10.87 -8.87 3.41
N GLU A 73 -10.77 -10.20 3.34
CA GLU A 73 -11.81 -11.11 3.84
C GLU A 73 -12.02 -10.94 5.35
N ILE A 74 -10.95 -10.93 6.14
CA ILE A 74 -10.99 -10.74 7.60
C ILE A 74 -11.61 -9.38 7.96
N ALA A 75 -11.26 -8.33 7.24
CA ALA A 75 -11.78 -6.97 7.44
C ALA A 75 -13.29 -6.83 7.11
N GLY A 76 -13.90 -7.85 6.49
CA GLY A 76 -15.34 -7.96 6.33
C GLY A 76 -16.10 -8.19 7.64
N GLU A 77 -15.46 -8.86 8.60
CA GLU A 77 -16.08 -9.31 9.85
C GLU A 77 -15.40 -8.73 11.11
N LYS A 78 -14.17 -8.24 10.98
CA LYS A 78 -13.32 -7.81 12.10
C LYS A 78 -12.79 -6.40 11.89
N ILE A 79 -12.32 -5.77 12.97
CA ILE A 79 -11.57 -4.52 12.90
C ILE A 79 -10.11 -4.86 12.59
N VAL A 80 -9.61 -4.40 11.46
CA VAL A 80 -8.21 -4.57 11.08
C VAL A 80 -7.53 -3.20 11.04
N LEU A 81 -6.51 -3.02 11.86
CA LEU A 81 -5.58 -1.88 11.81
C LEU A 81 -4.33 -2.32 11.07
N LEU A 82 -4.12 -1.75 9.90
CA LEU A 82 -2.99 -2.06 9.03
C LEU A 82 -2.02 -0.87 9.03
N CYS A 83 -0.79 -1.10 9.50
CA CYS A 83 0.32 -0.15 9.36
C CYS A 83 1.19 -0.62 8.21
N THR A 84 1.38 0.22 7.19
CA THR A 84 2.27 -0.08 6.06
C THR A 84 2.69 1.21 5.36
N HIS A 85 3.85 1.16 4.73
CA HIS A 85 4.33 2.22 3.82
C HIS A 85 4.05 1.86 2.34
N VAL A 86 3.46 0.70 2.06
CA VAL A 86 3.14 0.24 0.70
C VAL A 86 1.75 0.72 0.33
N VAL A 87 1.68 1.83 -0.39
CA VAL A 87 0.42 2.48 -0.81
C VAL A 87 -0.51 1.52 -1.54
N GLN A 88 0.05 0.71 -2.45
CA GLN A 88 -0.71 -0.28 -3.23
C GLN A 88 -1.43 -1.34 -2.36
N ASP A 89 -0.93 -1.65 -1.17
CA ASP A 89 -1.58 -2.62 -0.29
C ASP A 89 -2.84 -2.03 0.36
N VAL A 90 -2.80 -0.74 0.72
CA VAL A 90 -3.95 -0.06 1.34
C VAL A 90 -5.03 0.31 0.34
N GLU A 91 -4.67 0.63 -0.90
CA GLU A 91 -5.62 0.99 -1.96
C GLU A 91 -6.71 -0.08 -2.18
N PHE A 92 -6.34 -1.35 -2.06
CA PHE A 92 -7.25 -2.48 -2.24
C PHE A 92 -8.02 -2.91 -0.99
N ILE A 93 -7.50 -2.63 0.21
CA ILE A 93 -8.04 -3.20 1.46
C ILE A 93 -8.72 -2.14 2.31
N ALA A 94 -8.17 -0.92 2.36
CA ALA A 94 -8.56 0.07 3.34
C ALA A 94 -9.91 0.71 2.98
N ARG A 95 -10.82 0.73 3.95
CA ARG A 95 -12.05 1.54 3.90
C ARG A 95 -11.80 2.97 4.36
N GLU A 96 -10.84 3.14 5.25
CA GLU A 96 -10.44 4.42 5.83
C GLU A 96 -8.93 4.46 6.00
N LEU A 97 -8.33 5.60 5.68
CA LEU A 97 -6.91 5.88 5.84
C LEU A 97 -6.72 6.93 6.92
N ILE A 98 -5.64 6.78 7.66
CA ILE A 98 -5.13 7.76 8.62
C ILE A 98 -3.70 8.08 8.22
N LEU A 99 -3.47 9.30 7.75
CA LEU A 99 -2.14 9.82 7.44
C LEU A 99 -1.55 10.45 8.69
N MET A 100 -0.39 9.94 9.10
CA MET A 100 0.29 10.40 10.32
C MET A 100 1.67 10.97 10.00
N ASN A 101 2.01 12.10 10.62
CA ASN A 101 3.32 12.70 10.57
C ASN A 101 3.76 13.13 11.96
N GLN A 102 4.97 12.74 12.38
CA GLN A 102 5.56 13.07 13.69
C GLN A 102 4.62 12.79 14.89
N GLY A 103 3.84 11.70 14.81
CA GLY A 103 2.88 11.33 15.86
C GLY A 103 1.55 12.07 15.83
N LEU A 104 1.32 12.95 14.86
CA LEU A 104 0.07 13.68 14.67
C LEU A 104 -0.70 13.12 13.48
N ILE A 105 -2.02 13.06 13.62
CA ILE A 105 -2.92 12.75 12.51
C ILE A 105 -3.08 14.03 11.67
N ILE A 106 -2.64 13.98 10.41
CA ILE A 106 -2.72 15.12 9.48
C ILE A 106 -3.93 15.04 8.54
N ARG A 107 -4.35 13.82 8.20
CA ARG A 107 -5.55 13.56 7.39
C ARG A 107 -6.19 12.24 7.79
N ARG A 108 -7.50 12.15 7.59
CA ARG A 108 -8.29 10.94 7.76
C ARG A 108 -9.44 10.94 6.75
N GLY A 109 -9.66 9.83 6.07
CA GLY A 109 -10.75 9.70 5.11
C GLY A 109 -10.69 8.39 4.35
N SER A 110 -11.69 8.15 3.51
CA SER A 110 -11.61 7.03 2.56
C SER A 110 -10.53 7.31 1.49
N PRO A 111 -9.94 6.29 0.87
CA PRO A 111 -9.02 6.45 -0.24
C PRO A 111 -9.53 7.46 -1.28
N HIS A 112 -10.75 7.26 -1.75
CA HIS A 112 -11.40 8.11 -2.74
C HIS A 112 -11.57 9.57 -2.28
N ALA A 113 -11.92 9.80 -1.01
CA ALA A 113 -12.08 11.16 -0.49
C ALA A 113 -10.74 11.92 -0.46
N LEU A 114 -9.65 11.21 -0.12
CA LEU A 114 -8.31 11.81 -0.12
C LEU A 114 -7.80 12.10 -1.53
N GLU A 115 -8.05 11.20 -2.49
CA GLU A 115 -7.76 11.44 -3.90
C GLU A 115 -8.51 12.66 -4.44
N GLN A 116 -9.79 12.81 -4.11
CA GLN A 116 -10.60 13.96 -4.55
C GLN A 116 -10.04 15.32 -4.09
N GLU A 117 -9.31 15.39 -2.99
CA GLU A 117 -8.63 16.63 -2.54
C GLU A 117 -7.60 17.14 -3.58
N LEU A 118 -7.09 16.24 -4.42
CA LEU A 118 -6.10 16.55 -5.47
C LEU A 118 -6.69 16.67 -6.87
N GLU A 119 -8.01 16.60 -7.02
CA GLU A 119 -8.64 16.68 -8.32
C GLU A 119 -8.29 18.01 -9.04
N GLY A 120 -7.89 17.91 -10.31
CA GLY A 120 -7.41 19.03 -11.10
C GLY A 120 -5.99 19.52 -10.77
N ARG A 121 -5.25 18.82 -9.91
CA ARG A 121 -3.86 19.14 -9.56
C ARG A 121 -2.84 18.15 -10.14
N ILE A 122 -3.29 17.04 -10.71
CA ILE A 122 -2.41 16.03 -11.32
C ILE A 122 -2.40 16.21 -12.81
N TRP A 123 -1.20 16.27 -13.39
CA TRP A 123 -0.97 16.50 -14.79
C TRP A 123 -0.03 15.45 -15.35
N GLU A 124 -0.34 14.94 -16.53
CA GLU A 124 0.54 14.04 -17.27
C GLU A 124 1.00 14.69 -18.56
N LEU A 125 2.30 14.54 -18.85
CA LEU A 125 2.93 15.05 -20.08
C LEU A 125 4.00 14.06 -20.57
N THR A 126 4.25 14.07 -21.87
CA THR A 126 5.38 13.35 -22.47
C THR A 126 6.56 14.30 -22.62
N ALA A 127 7.72 13.93 -22.08
CA ALA A 127 8.95 14.69 -22.14
C ALA A 127 10.07 13.89 -22.79
N ALA A 128 11.04 14.58 -23.39
CA ALA A 128 12.31 13.98 -23.76
C ALA A 128 13.21 13.81 -22.52
N GLU A 129 14.12 12.85 -22.55
CA GLU A 129 15.01 12.57 -21.41
C GLU A 129 15.84 13.80 -20.96
N ALA A 130 16.23 14.65 -21.91
CA ALA A 130 16.95 15.88 -21.62
C ALA A 130 16.13 16.94 -20.86
N GLN A 131 14.80 16.83 -20.87
CA GLN A 131 13.89 17.77 -20.20
C GLN A 131 13.54 17.38 -18.75
N LEU A 132 13.85 16.14 -18.34
CA LEU A 132 13.48 15.64 -17.01
C LEU A 132 14.01 16.49 -15.84
N PRO A 133 15.27 16.98 -15.86
CA PRO A 133 15.77 17.81 -14.76
C PRO A 133 14.97 19.10 -14.55
N ASP A 134 14.36 19.61 -15.61
CA ASP A 134 13.63 20.87 -15.59
C ASP A 134 12.18 20.70 -15.12
N MET A 135 11.67 19.46 -15.00
CA MET A 135 10.26 19.22 -14.64
C MET A 135 9.92 19.70 -13.23
N ALA A 136 10.86 19.64 -12.31
CA ALA A 136 10.68 20.08 -10.92
C ALA A 136 10.32 21.57 -10.79
N GLN A 137 10.62 22.42 -11.78
CA GLN A 137 10.22 23.83 -11.76
C GLN A 137 8.72 24.04 -11.97
N TYR A 138 7.99 23.03 -12.49
CA TYR A 138 6.57 23.12 -12.78
C TYR A 138 5.67 22.47 -11.71
N GLY A 139 6.28 21.76 -10.77
CA GLY A 139 5.57 21.07 -9.70
C GLY A 139 6.36 19.90 -9.12
N THR A 140 5.75 19.17 -8.21
CA THR A 140 6.35 17.94 -7.67
C THR A 140 6.22 16.80 -8.69
N VAL A 141 7.35 16.17 -9.07
CA VAL A 141 7.33 14.99 -9.94
C VAL A 141 6.87 13.79 -9.11
N CYS A 142 5.66 13.30 -9.40
CA CYS A 142 5.07 12.15 -8.71
C CYS A 142 5.45 10.81 -9.34
N GLY A 143 5.72 10.81 -10.65
CA GLY A 143 6.07 9.58 -11.35
C GLY A 143 6.74 9.83 -12.69
N VAL A 144 7.58 8.88 -13.10
CA VAL A 144 8.24 8.88 -14.39
C VAL A 144 8.19 7.47 -14.96
N SER A 145 7.66 7.29 -16.17
CA SER A 145 7.62 6.00 -16.85
C SER A 145 8.04 6.10 -18.32
N ARG A 146 8.86 5.15 -18.78
CA ARG A 146 9.28 5.09 -20.19
C ARG A 146 8.15 4.50 -21.03
N GLN A 147 7.80 5.20 -22.11
CA GLN A 147 6.83 4.79 -23.11
C GLN A 147 7.50 4.73 -24.50
N GLN A 148 6.78 4.23 -25.50
CA GLN A 148 7.33 4.14 -26.87
C GLN A 148 7.63 5.51 -27.48
N GLU A 149 6.84 6.53 -27.13
CA GLU A 149 6.93 7.88 -27.71
C GLU A 149 7.72 8.88 -26.86
N GLY A 150 8.33 8.43 -25.77
CA GLY A 150 9.07 9.29 -24.83
C GLY A 150 8.91 8.88 -23.38
N ILE A 151 9.08 9.82 -22.49
CA ILE A 151 8.97 9.60 -21.07
C ILE A 151 7.69 10.28 -20.57
N LEU A 152 6.74 9.49 -20.07
CA LEU A 152 5.58 10.01 -19.37
C LEU A 152 6.00 10.52 -18.00
N VAL A 153 5.73 11.77 -17.73
CA VAL A 153 5.99 12.44 -16.45
C VAL A 153 4.65 12.79 -15.83
N ARG A 154 4.49 12.43 -14.56
CA ARG A 154 3.33 12.76 -13.72
C ARG A 154 3.73 13.86 -12.75
N LEU A 155 3.00 14.98 -12.77
CA LEU A 155 3.29 16.18 -11.98
C LEU A 155 2.10 16.54 -11.08
N LEU A 156 2.40 16.85 -9.83
CA LEU A 156 1.48 17.51 -8.91
C LEU A 156 1.74 19.01 -8.96
N SER A 157 0.77 19.77 -9.44
CA SER A 157 0.85 21.24 -9.55
C SER A 157 -0.50 21.87 -9.31
N ALA A 158 -0.54 22.95 -8.52
CA ALA A 158 -1.77 23.70 -8.24
C ALA A 158 -2.36 24.38 -9.49
N ALA A 159 -1.51 24.71 -10.47
CA ALA A 159 -1.92 25.30 -11.74
C ALA A 159 -1.47 24.41 -12.89
N LYS A 160 -2.18 24.50 -14.02
CA LYS A 160 -1.78 23.80 -15.24
C LYS A 160 -0.36 24.22 -15.65
N PRO A 161 0.59 23.27 -15.78
CA PRO A 161 1.93 23.57 -16.30
C PRO A 161 1.86 24.24 -17.68
N PRO A 162 2.77 25.19 -18.02
CA PRO A 162 2.81 25.84 -19.34
C PRO A 162 3.44 24.93 -20.42
N LEU A 163 3.09 23.66 -20.39
CA LEU A 163 3.56 22.60 -21.28
C LEU A 163 2.35 21.86 -21.86
N PRO A 164 2.48 21.19 -23.00
CA PRO A 164 1.47 20.28 -23.50
C PRO A 164 1.25 19.14 -22.49
N CYS A 165 0.20 19.23 -21.70
CA CYS A 165 -0.15 18.26 -20.66
C CYS A 165 -1.65 18.04 -20.59
N ALA A 166 -2.05 16.86 -20.12
CA ALA A 166 -3.42 16.48 -19.84
C ALA A 166 -3.67 16.35 -18.33
N PRO A 167 -4.89 16.64 -17.84
CA PRO A 167 -5.24 16.33 -16.47
C PRO A 167 -5.29 14.81 -16.28
N ALA A 168 -4.79 14.33 -15.16
CA ALA A 168 -4.85 12.93 -14.78
C ALA A 168 -5.64 12.76 -13.47
N ARG A 169 -6.20 11.57 -13.29
CA ARG A 169 -6.89 11.22 -12.05
C ARG A 169 -5.85 11.03 -10.94
N PRO A 170 -6.05 11.65 -9.77
CA PRO A 170 -5.21 11.41 -8.60
C PRO A 170 -5.25 9.95 -8.13
N ASP A 171 -4.17 9.49 -7.52
CA ASP A 171 -4.07 8.22 -6.82
C ASP A 171 -3.50 8.43 -5.40
N LEU A 172 -3.41 7.37 -4.62
CA LEU A 172 -2.91 7.47 -3.25
C LEU A 172 -1.41 7.76 -3.17
N GLU A 173 -0.62 7.47 -4.21
CA GLU A 173 0.80 7.84 -4.27
C GLU A 173 0.93 9.36 -4.39
N ASP A 174 0.06 10.00 -5.19
CA ASP A 174 -0.01 11.46 -5.28
C ASP A 174 -0.40 12.09 -3.94
N VAL A 175 -1.39 11.50 -3.23
CA VAL A 175 -1.81 11.96 -1.90
C VAL A 175 -0.65 11.86 -0.91
N TYR A 176 0.10 10.76 -0.94
CA TYR A 176 1.27 10.59 -0.10
C TYR A 176 2.33 11.65 -0.38
N LEU A 177 2.67 11.86 -1.64
CA LEU A 177 3.68 12.85 -2.05
C LEU A 177 3.23 14.29 -1.77
N PHE A 178 1.94 14.58 -1.86
CA PHE A 178 1.40 15.90 -1.49
C PHE A 178 1.60 16.21 0.00
N HIS A 179 1.44 15.22 0.87
CA HIS A 179 1.53 15.42 2.32
C HIS A 179 2.93 15.20 2.91
N PHE A 180 3.79 14.40 2.24
CA PHE A 180 5.08 13.96 2.77
C PHE A 180 6.27 14.22 1.81
N GLY A 181 6.02 14.66 0.57
CA GLY A 181 7.07 14.97 -0.40
C GLY A 181 7.92 16.18 0.00
N GLU A 182 9.09 16.30 -0.61
CA GLU A 182 9.95 17.49 -0.45
C GLU A 182 9.20 18.72 -0.97
N GLY A 183 8.86 19.65 -0.08
CA GLY A 183 8.06 20.84 -0.39
C GLY A 183 6.60 20.75 0.08
N ALA A 184 6.21 19.68 0.77
CA ALA A 184 4.89 19.61 1.43
C ALA A 184 4.75 20.81 2.38
N ALA A 185 3.81 21.72 2.07
CA ALA A 185 3.44 22.79 3.00
C ALA A 185 2.70 22.17 4.17
N LEU A 186 3.35 22.10 5.33
CA LEU A 186 2.72 21.83 6.62
C LEU A 186 1.88 23.02 7.06
#